data_e8fdd13da9676d4714dddaeeff22e12b
#
_entry.id   e8fdd13da9676d4714dddaeeff22e12b
#
_cell.length_a   1.000
_cell.length_b   1.000
_cell.length_c   1.000
_cell.angle_alpha   90.00
_cell.angle_beta   90.00
_cell.angle_gamma   90.00
#
_symmetry.space_group_name_H-M   'P 1'
#
loop_
_entity.id
_entity.type
_entity.pdbx_description
1 polymer ?
#
loop_
_entity_poly.entity_id
_entity_poly.type
_entity_poly.pdbx_seq_one_letter_code
_entity_poly.pdbx_strand_id
1 'polypeptide(L)'
;MGTPVRSVLVLWLVACLNLTVAQYLSSCQSPDGEQGTCVLVRECPFARALLTKQKHSNNDIRYLEAIRCGTLETKALVCCNAPNITKTDKPVEAETIAELVENRFSTPEEKKGLLPTVCGVDTYRGPVRGELAYLFHFPWNVLIQHRTKDGENRFHCGGSLISERYVITAARCIMGIKKTWTIVSVRVGDWDLQTDPDCTTIADNNECTVPVQDIAIEKITVPSNYTGTGSPAVKQDLALLRLARKVAFDESVAPICLPFKAASWTNYNPESDYFYESGWGKTPDATGGSDSKWNYASVGVSRAVCRTQYPHASIDEENICAKPVRDQHTCRRDTGGPLMHFHTDNAWYLMGVASIQKECAITGEPAVYTNVAAFTDWIVDNLEP
;
A
#
# COMPACT_ATOMS: atom_id res chain seq x y z
N MET A 1 -24.14 50.95 18.49
CA MET A 1 -23.80 49.98 19.56
C MET A 1 -23.73 48.61 18.91
N GLY A 2 -22.55 48.18 18.51
CA GLY A 2 -22.29 46.91 17.87
C GLY A 2 -21.21 46.19 18.67
N THR A 3 -21.55 45.08 19.30
CA THR A 3 -20.65 44.24 20.05
C THR A 3 -19.97 43.19 19.12
N PRO A 4 -18.70 42.86 19.30
CA PRO A 4 -17.96 42.04 18.36
C PRO A 4 -18.15 40.53 18.67
N VAL A 5 -18.77 39.80 17.75
CA VAL A 5 -18.99 38.35 17.81
C VAL A 5 -17.75 37.53 17.33
N ARG A 6 -16.60 38.17 17.10
CA ARG A 6 -15.43 37.50 16.51
C ARG A 6 -14.44 36.87 17.48
N SER A 7 -14.57 37.06 18.78
CA SER A 7 -13.56 36.56 19.75
C SER A 7 -13.89 35.23 20.41
N VAL A 8 -15.10 34.70 20.26
CA VAL A 8 -15.52 33.42 20.95
C VAL A 8 -15.19 32.19 20.13
N LEU A 9 -15.17 32.28 18.80
CA LEU A 9 -14.88 31.10 17.94
C LEU A 9 -13.41 30.67 17.94
N VAL A 10 -12.47 31.57 18.14
CA VAL A 10 -11.03 31.27 18.18
C VAL A 10 -10.64 30.60 19.50
N LEU A 11 -11.30 30.95 20.60
CA LEU A 11 -11.04 30.32 21.91
C LEU A 11 -11.55 28.88 21.99
N TRP A 12 -12.59 28.50 21.26
CA TRP A 12 -13.09 27.11 21.22
C TRP A 12 -12.21 26.19 20.36
N LEU A 13 -11.64 26.67 19.27
CA LEU A 13 -10.72 25.91 18.43
C LEU A 13 -9.36 25.64 19.15
N VAL A 14 -8.87 26.57 19.94
CA VAL A 14 -7.63 26.38 20.72
C VAL A 14 -7.88 25.44 21.90
N ALA A 15 -9.08 25.43 22.49
CA ALA A 15 -9.43 24.52 23.57
C ALA A 15 -9.59 23.06 23.11
N CYS A 16 -10.11 22.81 21.90
CA CYS A 16 -10.22 21.46 21.33
C CYS A 16 -8.86 20.87 20.91
N LEU A 17 -7.92 21.69 20.43
CA LEU A 17 -6.56 21.25 20.08
C LEU A 17 -5.71 20.89 21.31
N ASN A 18 -5.97 21.52 22.47
CA ASN A 18 -5.27 21.24 23.71
C ASN A 18 -5.78 19.97 24.46
N LEU A 19 -7.00 19.50 24.17
CA LEU A 19 -7.57 18.32 24.82
C LEU A 19 -6.98 17.00 24.31
N THR A 20 -6.49 16.94 23.09
CA THR A 20 -5.88 15.73 22.48
C THR A 20 -4.41 15.53 22.87
N VAL A 21 -3.69 16.57 23.22
CA VAL A 21 -2.30 16.49 23.68
C VAL A 21 -2.21 16.28 25.21
N ALA A 22 -3.25 16.63 25.96
CA ALA A 22 -3.25 16.57 27.43
C ALA A 22 -3.22 15.15 28.01
N GLN A 23 -3.52 14.12 27.23
CA GLN A 23 -3.51 12.73 27.71
C GLN A 23 -2.15 12.04 27.54
N TYR A 24 -1.36 12.43 26.56
CA TYR A 24 -0.02 11.90 26.38
C TYR A 24 0.90 12.40 27.49
N LEU A 25 1.62 11.47 28.14
CA LEU A 25 2.46 11.68 29.33
C LEU A 25 1.69 12.10 30.59
N SER A 26 0.34 12.04 30.61
CA SER A 26 -0.42 12.21 31.85
C SER A 26 -0.27 10.99 32.78
N SER A 27 -0.47 11.20 34.07
CA SER A 27 -0.55 10.11 35.04
C SER A 27 -1.81 9.29 34.82
N CYS A 28 -1.71 7.97 34.95
CA CYS A 28 -2.82 7.04 34.84
C CYS A 28 -2.68 5.90 35.87
N GLN A 29 -3.72 5.11 36.03
CA GLN A 29 -3.73 3.94 36.86
C GLN A 29 -4.10 2.70 36.08
N SER A 30 -3.29 1.64 36.19
CA SER A 30 -3.59 0.36 35.56
C SER A 30 -4.76 -0.36 36.23
N PRO A 31 -5.40 -1.34 35.61
CA PRO A 31 -6.45 -2.15 36.21
C PRO A 31 -6.00 -2.86 37.49
N ASP A 32 -4.70 -3.11 37.63
CA ASP A 32 -4.10 -3.74 38.79
C ASP A 32 -3.82 -2.73 39.94
N GLY A 33 -4.22 -1.47 39.73
CA GLY A 33 -4.08 -0.39 40.75
C GLY A 33 -2.71 0.30 40.77
N GLU A 34 -1.79 -0.07 39.86
CA GLU A 34 -0.47 0.55 39.78
C GLU A 34 -0.50 1.90 39.08
N GLN A 35 0.29 2.83 39.55
CA GLN A 35 0.46 4.15 38.94
C GLN A 35 1.37 4.04 37.73
N GLY A 36 0.98 4.68 36.63
CA GLY A 36 1.71 4.67 35.35
C GLY A 36 1.65 6.02 34.64
N THR A 37 2.22 6.04 33.45
CA THR A 37 2.18 7.17 32.52
C THR A 37 1.48 6.75 31.26
N CYS A 38 0.59 7.59 30.74
CA CYS A 38 -0.15 7.38 29.50
C CYS A 38 0.77 7.63 28.31
N VAL A 39 1.20 6.57 27.62
CA VAL A 39 2.18 6.61 26.52
C VAL A 39 1.66 5.85 25.30
N LEU A 40 2.27 6.06 24.15
CA LEU A 40 1.96 5.25 22.98
C LEU A 40 2.24 3.76 23.25
N VAL A 41 1.42 2.87 22.71
CA VAL A 41 1.58 1.41 22.87
C VAL A 41 2.99 0.94 22.57
N ARG A 42 3.63 1.51 21.55
CA ARG A 42 5.02 1.17 21.17
C ARG A 42 6.08 1.59 22.18
N GLU A 43 5.77 2.55 23.03
CA GLU A 43 6.66 3.10 24.06
C GLU A 43 6.51 2.35 25.39
N CYS A 44 5.50 1.49 25.49
CA CYS A 44 5.26 0.63 26.64
C CYS A 44 5.83 -0.78 26.40
N PRO A 45 6.97 -1.17 27.00
CA PRO A 45 7.59 -2.47 26.78
C PRO A 45 6.66 -3.65 27.07
N PHE A 46 5.84 -3.55 28.10
CA PHE A 46 4.88 -4.57 28.49
C PHE A 46 3.75 -4.73 27.47
N ALA A 47 3.11 -3.63 27.05
CA ALA A 47 2.04 -3.66 26.04
C ALA A 47 2.57 -4.17 24.68
N ARG A 48 3.79 -3.78 24.34
CA ARG A 48 4.48 -4.26 23.13
C ARG A 48 4.75 -5.78 23.21
N ALA A 49 5.21 -6.28 24.36
CA ALA A 49 5.44 -7.71 24.55
C ALA A 49 4.15 -8.54 24.45
N LEU A 50 3.02 -8.02 24.93
CA LEU A 50 1.72 -8.65 24.75
C LEU A 50 1.31 -8.71 23.26
N LEU A 51 1.49 -7.60 22.50
CA LEU A 51 1.12 -7.53 21.09
C LEU A 51 2.01 -8.38 20.17
N THR A 52 3.22 -8.70 20.59
CA THR A 52 4.16 -9.55 19.80
C THR A 52 4.00 -11.05 20.05
N LYS A 53 3.08 -11.48 20.91
CA LYS A 53 2.79 -12.91 21.12
C LYS A 53 2.20 -13.52 19.86
N GLN A 54 2.65 -14.71 19.49
CA GLN A 54 2.11 -15.46 18.33
C GLN A 54 0.62 -15.87 18.47
N LYS A 55 0.11 -15.91 19.71
CA LYS A 55 -1.28 -16.24 20.01
C LYS A 55 -1.74 -15.38 21.20
N HIS A 56 -2.74 -14.53 20.98
CA HIS A 56 -3.33 -13.73 22.03
C HIS A 56 -4.44 -14.54 22.74
N SER A 57 -4.38 -14.59 24.05
CA SER A 57 -5.51 -15.08 24.85
C SER A 57 -6.57 -13.98 24.98
N ASN A 58 -7.83 -14.38 25.26
CA ASN A 58 -8.89 -13.41 25.56
C ASN A 58 -8.56 -12.51 26.75
N ASN A 59 -7.71 -12.98 27.67
CA ASN A 59 -7.25 -12.20 28.78
C ASN A 59 -6.21 -11.14 28.35
N ASP A 60 -5.31 -11.44 27.41
CA ASP A 60 -4.35 -10.47 26.87
C ASP A 60 -5.09 -9.31 26.18
N ILE A 61 -6.12 -9.62 25.39
CA ILE A 61 -6.95 -8.62 24.69
C ILE A 61 -7.69 -7.73 25.70
N ARG A 62 -8.38 -8.33 26.66
CA ARG A 62 -9.10 -7.59 27.71
C ARG A 62 -8.17 -6.70 28.53
N TYR A 63 -6.96 -7.16 28.82
CA TYR A 63 -5.99 -6.38 29.56
C TYR A 63 -5.48 -5.18 28.75
N LEU A 64 -5.16 -5.36 27.45
CA LEU A 64 -4.78 -4.26 26.56
C LEU A 64 -5.87 -3.21 26.40
N GLU A 65 -7.14 -3.63 26.38
CA GLU A 65 -8.27 -2.72 26.38
C GLU A 65 -8.42 -1.96 27.69
N ALA A 66 -8.21 -2.65 28.82
CA ALA A 66 -8.36 -2.08 30.16
C ALA A 66 -7.25 -1.07 30.53
N ILE A 67 -6.02 -1.22 30.01
CA ILE A 67 -4.93 -0.25 30.20
C ILE A 67 -5.00 0.94 29.24
N ARG A 68 -5.97 0.99 28.34
CA ARG A 68 -6.13 2.10 27.39
C ARG A 68 -6.48 3.39 28.13
N CYS A 69 -5.69 4.44 27.95
CA CYS A 69 -5.85 5.73 28.63
C CYS A 69 -6.15 6.89 27.67
N GLY A 70 -6.31 6.62 26.37
CA GLY A 70 -6.66 7.62 25.39
C GLY A 70 -6.18 7.33 23.98
N THR A 71 -6.21 8.35 23.16
CA THR A 71 -5.68 8.33 21.80
C THR A 71 -4.91 9.61 21.52
N LEU A 72 -3.78 9.51 20.82
CA LEU A 72 -3.04 10.64 20.28
C LEU A 72 -3.13 10.54 18.75
N GLU A 73 -3.84 11.49 18.14
CA GLU A 73 -4.26 11.39 16.72
C GLU A 73 -5.05 10.08 16.51
N THR A 74 -4.53 9.16 15.71
CA THR A 74 -5.15 7.83 15.46
C THR A 74 -4.50 6.70 16.27
N LYS A 75 -3.50 7.01 17.12
CA LYS A 75 -2.69 6.00 17.84
C LYS A 75 -3.21 5.81 19.25
N ALA A 76 -3.39 4.56 19.66
CA ALA A 76 -3.81 4.23 21.02
C ALA A 76 -2.73 4.58 22.04
N LEU A 77 -3.16 5.20 23.14
CA LEU A 77 -2.36 5.43 24.33
C LEU A 77 -2.70 4.37 25.38
N VAL A 78 -1.68 3.88 26.09
CA VAL A 78 -1.82 2.89 27.16
C VAL A 78 -1.13 3.36 28.42
N CYS A 79 -1.70 2.99 29.55
CA CYS A 79 -1.12 3.23 30.89
C CYS A 79 0.06 2.28 31.12
N CYS A 80 1.26 2.82 31.15
CA CYS A 80 2.50 2.06 31.29
C CYS A 80 3.17 2.35 32.65
N ASN A 81 3.35 1.32 33.42
CA ASN A 81 3.97 1.37 34.78
C ASN A 81 5.46 1.01 34.79
N ALA A 82 6.14 1.00 33.64
CA ALA A 82 7.55 0.64 33.57
C ALA A 82 8.48 1.72 34.18
N PRO A 83 9.46 1.34 35.02
CA PRO A 83 10.30 2.29 35.74
C PRO A 83 11.36 3.04 34.93
N ASN A 84 11.42 2.85 33.62
CA ASN A 84 12.48 3.39 32.78
C ASN A 84 11.97 4.15 31.53
N ILE A 85 10.97 5.03 31.68
CA ILE A 85 10.72 6.05 30.67
C ILE A 85 11.71 7.18 30.95
N THR A 86 12.86 7.16 30.27
CA THR A 86 13.84 8.26 30.34
C THR A 86 13.25 9.48 29.65
N LYS A 87 12.79 10.44 30.44
CA LYS A 87 12.51 11.81 29.97
C LYS A 87 13.83 12.41 29.49
N THR A 88 14.00 12.60 28.21
CA THR A 88 15.05 13.49 27.69
C THR A 88 14.52 14.92 27.76
N ASP A 89 14.80 15.59 28.88
CA ASP A 89 14.59 17.02 29.05
C ASP A 89 15.68 17.79 28.32
N LYS A 90 15.51 18.07 27.04
CA LYS A 90 16.13 19.22 26.35
C LYS A 90 15.28 19.61 25.13
N PRO A 91 15.00 20.89 24.92
CA PRO A 91 14.44 21.36 23.65
C PRO A 91 15.51 21.13 22.57
N VAL A 92 15.23 20.28 21.62
CA VAL A 92 16.10 20.02 20.47
C VAL A 92 15.77 21.07 19.41
N GLU A 93 16.78 21.82 18.96
CA GLU A 93 16.64 22.79 17.89
C GLU A 93 16.21 22.10 16.59
N ALA A 94 15.40 22.79 15.76
CA ALA A 94 14.75 22.19 14.60
C ALA A 94 15.73 21.58 13.55
N GLU A 95 16.95 22.11 13.44
CA GLU A 95 18.01 21.57 12.57
C GLU A 95 18.54 20.21 13.05
N THR A 96 18.65 20.03 14.37
CA THR A 96 19.10 18.76 14.97
C THR A 96 18.07 17.64 14.81
N ILE A 97 16.78 17.97 14.71
CA ILE A 97 15.71 16.98 14.49
C ILE A 97 15.78 16.41 13.08
N ALA A 98 16.03 17.24 12.07
CA ALA A 98 16.19 16.79 10.69
C ALA A 98 17.41 15.86 10.54
N GLU A 99 18.54 16.21 11.14
CA GLU A 99 19.78 15.43 11.13
C GLU A 99 19.66 14.11 11.91
N LEU A 100 18.93 14.12 13.04
CA LEU A 100 18.64 12.91 13.83
C LEU A 100 17.65 11.97 13.12
N VAL A 101 16.70 12.51 12.34
CA VAL A 101 15.78 11.72 11.52
C VAL A 101 16.52 11.07 10.35
N GLU A 102 17.38 11.81 9.67
CA GLU A 102 18.18 11.32 8.55
C GLU A 102 19.19 10.23 8.98
N ASN A 103 19.81 10.37 10.16
CA ASN A 103 20.70 9.37 10.74
C ASN A 103 19.97 8.14 11.33
N ARG A 104 18.69 8.25 11.67
CA ARG A 104 17.92 7.15 12.30
C ARG A 104 17.52 6.06 11.31
N PHE A 105 17.56 6.34 10.00
CA PHE A 105 17.20 5.40 8.93
C PHE A 105 18.39 5.11 8.01
N SER A 106 19.58 4.94 8.61
CA SER A 106 20.81 4.69 7.86
C SER A 106 21.01 3.22 7.51
N THR A 107 20.40 2.30 8.25
CA THR A 107 20.51 0.86 8.01
C THR A 107 19.28 0.30 7.29
N PRO A 108 19.42 -0.78 6.49
CA PRO A 108 18.29 -1.42 5.82
C PRO A 108 17.18 -1.87 6.79
N GLU A 109 17.53 -2.29 8.01
CA GLU A 109 16.55 -2.72 9.01
C GLU A 109 15.73 -1.54 9.56
N GLU A 110 16.35 -0.38 9.77
CA GLU A 110 15.65 0.84 10.17
C GLU A 110 14.74 1.36 9.06
N LYS A 111 15.21 1.34 7.81
CA LYS A 111 14.40 1.70 6.63
C LYS A 111 13.21 0.77 6.44
N LYS A 112 13.37 -0.52 6.74
CA LYS A 112 12.26 -1.47 6.75
C LYS A 112 11.16 -1.10 7.74
N GLY A 113 11.51 -0.39 8.82
CA GLY A 113 10.57 0.21 9.77
C GLY A 113 9.68 1.32 9.17
N LEU A 114 9.98 1.83 7.97
CA LEU A 114 9.11 2.76 7.21
C LEU A 114 7.95 2.05 6.50
N LEU A 115 8.00 0.72 6.42
CA LEU A 115 6.89 -0.09 5.94
C LEU A 115 5.90 -0.39 7.07
N PRO A 116 4.60 -0.51 6.76
CA PRO A 116 3.60 -0.79 7.78
C PRO A 116 3.76 -2.20 8.35
N THR A 117 3.53 -2.34 9.65
CA THR A 117 3.48 -3.64 10.32
C THR A 117 2.17 -4.39 10.05
N VAL A 118 1.12 -3.66 9.69
CA VAL A 118 -0.17 -4.21 9.26
C VAL A 118 -0.34 -3.90 7.77
N CYS A 119 -0.38 -4.94 6.97
CA CYS A 119 -0.50 -4.86 5.52
C CYS A 119 -1.28 -6.06 4.97
N GLY A 120 -1.69 -6.00 3.72
CA GLY A 120 -2.35 -7.10 3.02
C GLY A 120 -3.68 -7.51 3.64
N VAL A 121 -4.31 -6.63 4.40
CA VAL A 121 -5.63 -6.84 4.99
C VAL A 121 -6.68 -6.39 4.00
N ASP A 122 -7.54 -7.33 3.62
CA ASP A 122 -8.72 -7.09 2.79
C ASP A 122 -9.96 -7.46 3.60
N THR A 123 -10.91 -6.57 3.67
CA THR A 123 -12.17 -6.79 4.40
C THR A 123 -13.08 -7.77 3.66
N TYR A 124 -12.95 -7.88 2.34
CA TYR A 124 -13.68 -8.84 1.54
C TYR A 124 -13.05 -10.24 1.61
N ARG A 125 -13.85 -11.23 1.96
CA ARG A 125 -13.42 -12.63 2.11
C ARG A 125 -14.10 -13.60 1.13
N GLY A 126 -14.71 -13.08 0.09
CA GLY A 126 -15.35 -13.89 -0.94
C GLY A 126 -14.39 -14.43 -2.00
N PRO A 127 -14.85 -15.36 -2.85
CA PRO A 127 -14.03 -15.92 -3.91
C PRO A 127 -13.79 -14.89 -5.03
N VAL A 128 -12.55 -14.80 -5.49
CA VAL A 128 -12.19 -14.05 -6.70
C VAL A 128 -12.57 -14.89 -7.93
N ARG A 129 -13.51 -14.40 -8.74
CA ARG A 129 -14.11 -15.19 -9.85
C ARG A 129 -13.85 -14.63 -11.24
N GLY A 130 -13.07 -13.55 -11.37
CA GLY A 130 -12.87 -12.86 -12.64
C GLY A 130 -14.10 -12.07 -13.06
N GLU A 131 -14.54 -11.23 -12.17
CA GLU A 131 -15.73 -10.39 -12.25
C GLU A 131 -15.44 -9.00 -11.67
N LEU A 132 -16.43 -8.14 -11.66
CA LEU A 132 -16.36 -6.86 -10.98
C LEU A 132 -15.89 -7.05 -9.53
N ALA A 133 -14.88 -6.30 -9.11
CA ALA A 133 -14.40 -6.34 -7.73
C ALA A 133 -15.48 -5.78 -6.80
N TYR A 134 -15.57 -6.31 -5.58
CA TYR A 134 -16.43 -5.72 -4.56
C TYR A 134 -15.86 -4.38 -4.08
N LEU A 135 -16.70 -3.53 -3.50
CA LEU A 135 -16.39 -2.14 -3.18
C LEU A 135 -15.10 -2.02 -2.39
N PHE A 136 -14.78 -2.61 -1.36
CA PHE A 136 -13.56 -2.45 -0.57
C PHE A 136 -12.46 -3.49 -0.92
N HIS A 137 -12.64 -4.25 -2.00
CA HIS A 137 -11.71 -5.30 -2.39
C HIS A 137 -10.42 -4.73 -2.98
N PHE A 138 -9.27 -5.26 -2.56
CA PHE A 138 -7.93 -4.81 -2.96
C PHE A 138 -7.69 -3.31 -2.74
N PRO A 139 -7.71 -2.84 -1.48
CA PRO A 139 -7.62 -1.41 -1.14
C PRO A 139 -6.25 -0.78 -1.42
N TRP A 140 -5.27 -1.56 -1.84
CA TRP A 140 -3.92 -1.10 -2.24
C TRP A 140 -3.80 -0.77 -3.72
N ASN A 141 -4.85 -0.96 -4.53
CA ASN A 141 -4.80 -0.62 -5.93
C ASN A 141 -4.68 0.88 -6.14
N VAL A 142 -3.75 1.26 -7.01
CA VAL A 142 -3.44 2.64 -7.35
C VAL A 142 -3.59 2.87 -8.84
N LEU A 143 -4.14 4.01 -9.21
CA LEU A 143 -4.13 4.53 -10.57
C LEU A 143 -3.09 5.64 -10.70
N ILE A 144 -2.27 5.59 -11.76
CA ILE A 144 -1.26 6.63 -12.05
C ILE A 144 -1.82 7.58 -13.09
N GLN A 145 -1.94 8.86 -12.70
CA GLN A 145 -2.48 9.90 -13.53
C GLN A 145 -1.37 10.57 -14.35
N HIS A 146 -1.58 10.63 -15.64
CA HIS A 146 -0.71 11.29 -16.60
C HIS A 146 -1.46 12.46 -17.24
N ARG A 147 -0.74 13.56 -17.46
CA ARG A 147 -1.24 14.70 -18.21
C ARG A 147 -0.71 14.61 -19.65
N THR A 148 -1.63 14.64 -20.60
CA THR A 148 -1.32 14.64 -22.05
C THR A 148 -0.79 16.00 -22.49
N LYS A 149 -0.26 16.08 -23.71
CA LYS A 149 0.17 17.34 -24.33
C LYS A 149 -0.96 18.40 -24.44
N ASP A 150 -2.20 17.93 -24.50
CA ASP A 150 -3.39 18.77 -24.65
C ASP A 150 -3.95 19.21 -23.29
N GLY A 151 -3.25 18.87 -22.20
CA GLY A 151 -3.60 19.24 -20.81
C GLY A 151 -4.61 18.30 -20.14
N GLU A 152 -5.07 17.24 -20.82
CA GLU A 152 -6.02 16.30 -20.27
C GLU A 152 -5.31 15.34 -19.29
N ASN A 153 -5.95 15.06 -18.17
CA ASN A 153 -5.50 14.05 -17.23
C ASN A 153 -6.11 12.70 -17.60
N ARG A 154 -5.29 11.66 -17.64
CA ARG A 154 -5.71 10.29 -17.97
C ARG A 154 -5.01 9.27 -17.08
N PHE A 155 -5.72 8.26 -16.65
CA PHE A 155 -5.12 7.07 -16.05
C PHE A 155 -4.56 6.17 -17.15
N HIS A 156 -3.31 5.78 -17.03
CA HIS A 156 -2.60 4.98 -18.04
C HIS A 156 -1.93 3.73 -17.47
N CYS A 157 -1.56 3.76 -16.21
CA CYS A 157 -0.91 2.67 -15.48
C CYS A 157 -1.54 2.46 -14.12
N GLY A 158 -1.39 1.25 -13.61
CA GLY A 158 -1.69 0.90 -12.24
C GLY A 158 -0.46 0.96 -11.34
N GLY A 159 -0.67 0.67 -10.07
CA GLY A 159 0.36 0.55 -9.04
C GLY A 159 -0.19 -0.12 -7.80
N SER A 160 0.67 -0.28 -6.80
CA SER A 160 0.33 -0.87 -5.51
C SER A 160 0.83 -0.01 -4.36
N LEU A 161 -0.05 0.33 -3.45
CA LEU A 161 0.30 1.06 -2.23
C LEU A 161 0.99 0.10 -1.25
N ILE A 162 2.22 0.43 -0.83
CA ILE A 162 3.00 -0.38 0.09
C ILE A 162 3.22 0.28 1.46
N SER A 163 2.98 1.58 1.55
CA SER A 163 3.01 2.33 2.80
C SER A 163 2.23 3.64 2.67
N GLU A 164 2.13 4.42 3.74
CA GLU A 164 1.50 5.76 3.70
C GLU A 164 2.14 6.72 2.68
N ARG A 165 3.38 6.46 2.26
CA ARG A 165 4.16 7.37 1.41
C ARG A 165 4.67 6.74 0.11
N TYR A 166 4.48 5.43 -0.08
CA TYR A 166 5.12 4.74 -1.19
C TYR A 166 4.17 3.87 -2.01
N VAL A 167 4.32 3.99 -3.32
CA VAL A 167 3.65 3.17 -4.33
C VAL A 167 4.69 2.47 -5.18
N ILE A 168 4.48 1.19 -5.48
CA ILE A 168 5.24 0.43 -6.47
C ILE A 168 4.48 0.37 -7.77
N THR A 169 5.17 0.56 -8.89
CA THR A 169 4.67 0.41 -10.25
C THR A 169 5.77 -0.09 -11.19
N ALA A 170 5.50 -0.19 -12.48
CA ALA A 170 6.49 -0.52 -13.49
C ALA A 170 7.30 0.71 -13.94
N ALA A 171 8.61 0.55 -14.16
CA ALA A 171 9.47 1.63 -14.66
C ALA A 171 9.01 2.13 -16.04
N ARG A 172 8.43 1.26 -16.87
CA ARG A 172 7.86 1.67 -18.16
C ARG A 172 6.70 2.66 -18.05
N CYS A 173 6.00 2.68 -16.93
CA CYS A 173 4.94 3.66 -16.65
C CYS A 173 5.51 5.08 -16.47
N ILE A 174 6.80 5.16 -16.21
CA ILE A 174 7.54 6.39 -15.99
C ILE A 174 8.38 6.75 -17.22
N MET A 175 9.25 5.83 -17.60
CA MET A 175 10.27 6.03 -18.66
C MET A 175 9.75 5.70 -20.05
N GLY A 176 8.69 4.89 -20.17
CA GLY A 176 8.11 4.44 -21.42
C GLY A 176 6.93 5.25 -21.93
N ILE A 177 6.53 6.30 -21.22
CA ILE A 177 5.43 7.17 -21.65
C ILE A 177 5.85 8.08 -22.81
N LYS A 178 4.86 8.61 -23.53
CA LYS A 178 5.10 9.59 -24.59
C LYS A 178 5.86 10.78 -24.03
N LYS A 179 6.89 11.25 -24.73
CA LYS A 179 7.72 12.41 -24.31
C LYS A 179 6.92 13.70 -24.03
N THR A 180 5.71 13.78 -24.56
CA THR A 180 4.79 14.92 -24.37
C THR A 180 3.84 14.74 -23.18
N TRP A 181 3.92 13.63 -22.47
CA TRP A 181 3.12 13.35 -21.31
C TRP A 181 3.95 13.57 -20.03
N THR A 182 3.29 13.95 -18.96
CA THR A 182 3.91 14.09 -17.63
C THR A 182 3.09 13.31 -16.60
N ILE A 183 3.78 12.72 -15.63
CA ILE A 183 3.11 12.10 -14.49
C ILE A 183 2.69 13.21 -13.53
N VAL A 184 1.46 13.14 -13.03
CA VAL A 184 0.87 14.20 -12.20
C VAL A 184 0.69 13.74 -10.77
N SER A 185 0.02 12.62 -10.57
CA SER A 185 -0.41 12.14 -9.27
C SER A 185 -0.66 10.64 -9.30
N VAL A 186 -0.89 10.10 -8.12
CA VAL A 186 -1.55 8.81 -7.93
C VAL A 186 -2.94 9.02 -7.38
N ARG A 187 -3.86 8.13 -7.71
CA ARG A 187 -5.20 8.05 -7.12
C ARG A 187 -5.34 6.75 -6.35
N VAL A 188 -5.83 6.83 -5.11
CA VAL A 188 -6.14 5.70 -4.25
C VAL A 188 -7.59 5.80 -3.76
N GLY A 189 -8.18 4.65 -3.40
CA GLY A 189 -9.55 4.57 -2.87
C GLY A 189 -10.65 4.56 -3.92
N ASP A 190 -10.31 4.47 -5.21
CA ASP A 190 -11.27 4.45 -6.31
C ASP A 190 -11.78 3.02 -6.60
N TRP A 191 -13.05 2.89 -6.92
CA TRP A 191 -13.65 1.65 -7.38
C TRP A 191 -14.35 1.84 -8.73
N ASP A 192 -15.06 2.96 -8.93
CA ASP A 192 -15.70 3.33 -10.18
C ASP A 192 -15.27 4.75 -10.60
N LEU A 193 -14.53 4.87 -11.68
CA LEU A 193 -13.99 6.14 -12.19
C LEU A 193 -15.05 7.20 -12.53
N GLN A 194 -16.34 6.83 -12.54
CA GLN A 194 -17.46 7.71 -12.86
C GLN A 194 -18.09 8.36 -11.63
N THR A 195 -17.83 7.82 -10.43
CA THR A 195 -18.44 8.27 -9.18
C THR A 195 -17.39 8.57 -8.10
N ASP A 196 -17.71 9.46 -7.16
CA ASP A 196 -16.89 9.77 -6.00
C ASP A 196 -17.76 10.49 -4.94
N PRO A 197 -18.05 9.89 -3.76
CA PRO A 197 -17.65 8.53 -3.37
C PRO A 197 -18.39 7.43 -4.15
N ASP A 198 -17.80 6.24 -4.17
CA ASP A 198 -18.41 5.05 -4.77
C ASP A 198 -19.37 4.40 -3.77
N CYS A 199 -20.57 4.04 -4.24
CA CYS A 199 -21.58 3.42 -3.39
C CYS A 199 -22.12 2.13 -4.02
N THR A 200 -22.44 1.15 -3.17
CA THR A 200 -23.15 -0.07 -3.55
C THR A 200 -24.18 -0.46 -2.49
N THR A 201 -25.19 -1.22 -2.87
CA THR A 201 -26.18 -1.73 -1.92
C THR A 201 -25.85 -3.18 -1.59
N ILE A 202 -25.56 -3.48 -0.32
CA ILE A 202 -25.28 -4.81 0.19
C ILE A 202 -26.35 -5.14 1.25
N ALA A 203 -27.15 -6.18 1.00
CA ALA A 203 -28.20 -6.64 1.92
C ALA A 203 -29.09 -5.51 2.44
N ASP A 204 -29.59 -4.66 1.52
CA ASP A 204 -30.45 -3.49 1.78
C ASP A 204 -29.76 -2.30 2.50
N ASN A 205 -28.46 -2.38 2.77
CA ASN A 205 -27.68 -1.26 3.28
C ASN A 205 -26.90 -0.61 2.13
N ASN A 206 -26.91 0.72 2.09
CA ASN A 206 -26.09 1.48 1.17
C ASN A 206 -24.71 1.71 1.80
N GLU A 207 -23.67 1.09 1.23
CA GLU A 207 -22.29 1.22 1.66
C GLU A 207 -21.52 2.08 0.66
N CYS A 208 -20.78 3.06 1.16
CA CYS A 208 -20.02 3.99 0.33
C CYS A 208 -18.56 4.06 0.79
N THR A 209 -17.65 4.26 -0.17
CA THR A 209 -16.26 4.62 0.14
C THR A 209 -16.19 6.03 0.72
N VAL A 210 -15.06 6.38 1.31
CA VAL A 210 -14.69 7.79 1.46
C VAL A 210 -14.27 8.34 0.10
N PRO A 211 -14.29 9.67 -0.11
CA PRO A 211 -13.82 10.26 -1.36
C PRO A 211 -12.38 9.85 -1.69
N VAL A 212 -12.09 9.70 -2.98
CA VAL A 212 -10.77 9.31 -3.49
C VAL A 212 -9.68 10.30 -3.05
N GLN A 213 -8.44 9.81 -2.96
CA GLN A 213 -7.29 10.65 -2.65
C GLN A 213 -6.37 10.76 -3.86
N ASP A 214 -6.33 11.93 -4.49
CA ASP A 214 -5.32 12.28 -5.49
C ASP A 214 -4.11 12.90 -4.80
N ILE A 215 -2.92 12.31 -4.98
CA ILE A 215 -1.70 12.70 -4.27
C ILE A 215 -0.57 12.89 -5.28
N ALA A 216 0.05 14.07 -5.26
CA ALA A 216 1.20 14.39 -6.09
C ALA A 216 2.41 13.48 -5.75
N ILE A 217 3.25 13.23 -6.73
CA ILE A 217 4.47 12.44 -6.59
C ILE A 217 5.63 13.41 -6.31
N GLU A 218 6.33 13.17 -5.21
CA GLU A 218 7.46 13.99 -4.78
C GLU A 218 8.77 13.48 -5.40
N LYS A 219 8.96 12.16 -5.43
CA LYS A 219 10.17 11.53 -5.94
C LYS A 219 9.84 10.24 -6.67
N ILE A 220 10.57 9.99 -7.75
CA ILE A 220 10.51 8.76 -8.52
C ILE A 220 11.88 8.11 -8.50
N THR A 221 11.94 6.83 -8.15
CA THR A 221 13.16 6.04 -8.15
C THR A 221 12.97 4.83 -9.06
N VAL A 222 13.92 4.61 -9.98
CA VAL A 222 13.94 3.49 -10.91
C VAL A 222 15.30 2.78 -10.77
N PRO A 223 15.37 1.44 -10.84
CA PRO A 223 16.63 0.74 -10.82
C PRO A 223 17.56 1.20 -11.95
N SER A 224 18.85 1.38 -11.64
CA SER A 224 19.85 1.91 -12.60
C SER A 224 20.03 1.03 -13.84
N ASN A 225 19.75 -0.26 -13.72
CA ASN A 225 19.86 -1.24 -14.79
C ASN A 225 18.56 -1.47 -15.57
N TYR A 226 17.55 -0.62 -15.38
CA TYR A 226 16.35 -0.67 -16.21
C TYR A 226 16.71 -0.41 -17.67
N THR A 227 16.36 -1.33 -18.57
CA THR A 227 16.78 -1.28 -19.97
C THR A 227 15.80 -0.59 -20.91
N GLY A 228 14.60 -0.24 -20.42
CA GLY A 228 13.56 0.46 -21.20
C GLY A 228 12.81 -0.41 -22.20
N THR A 229 11.71 0.14 -22.73
CA THR A 229 10.78 -0.55 -23.66
C THR A 229 11.33 -0.73 -25.08
N GLY A 230 12.44 -0.08 -25.42
CA GLY A 230 13.12 -0.22 -26.72
C GLY A 230 14.13 -1.35 -26.78
N SER A 231 14.43 -1.99 -25.65
CA SER A 231 15.32 -3.15 -25.57
C SER A 231 14.52 -4.44 -25.74
N PRO A 232 15.03 -5.43 -26.49
CA PRO A 232 14.44 -6.75 -26.52
C PRO A 232 14.46 -7.42 -25.14
N ALA A 233 15.37 -7.00 -24.27
CA ALA A 233 15.50 -7.47 -22.90
C ALA A 233 15.02 -6.39 -21.93
N VAL A 234 13.73 -6.36 -21.61
CA VAL A 234 13.22 -5.49 -20.53
C VAL A 234 13.63 -6.09 -19.22
N LYS A 235 14.55 -5.41 -18.51
CA LYS A 235 15.04 -5.80 -17.18
C LYS A 235 14.66 -4.76 -16.15
N GLN A 236 14.44 -5.23 -14.92
CA GLN A 236 14.22 -4.40 -13.74
C GLN A 236 13.09 -3.38 -13.93
N ASP A 237 11.99 -3.82 -14.55
CA ASP A 237 10.82 -2.99 -14.82
C ASP A 237 10.02 -2.73 -13.53
N LEU A 238 10.60 -1.95 -12.66
CA LEU A 238 10.08 -1.56 -11.35
C LEU A 238 10.35 -0.08 -11.11
N ALA A 239 9.42 0.61 -10.48
CA ALA A 239 9.60 1.97 -10.01
C ALA A 239 8.97 2.16 -8.64
N LEU A 240 9.60 2.98 -7.81
CA LEU A 240 9.13 3.41 -6.51
C LEU A 240 8.73 4.87 -6.59
N LEU A 241 7.48 5.19 -6.24
CA LEU A 241 6.95 6.54 -6.21
C LEU A 241 6.80 6.98 -4.74
N ARG A 242 7.53 8.01 -4.33
CA ARG A 242 7.34 8.66 -3.04
C ARG A 242 6.30 9.76 -3.19
N LEU A 243 5.28 9.72 -2.36
CA LEU A 243 4.15 10.63 -2.39
C LEU A 243 4.46 11.93 -1.63
N ALA A 244 3.98 13.05 -2.11
CA ALA A 244 4.21 14.37 -1.51
C ALA A 244 3.58 14.52 -0.11
N ARG A 245 2.57 13.74 0.20
CA ARG A 245 1.94 13.65 1.52
C ARG A 245 1.56 12.22 1.84
N LYS A 246 1.33 11.93 3.11
CA LYS A 246 0.82 10.63 3.54
C LYS A 246 -0.58 10.38 3.00
N VAL A 247 -0.83 9.13 2.64
CA VAL A 247 -2.17 8.58 2.37
C VAL A 247 -2.89 8.37 3.71
N ALA A 248 -4.16 8.73 3.78
CA ALA A 248 -5.02 8.33 4.89
C ALA A 248 -5.54 6.90 4.63
N PHE A 249 -5.26 5.99 5.56
CA PHE A 249 -5.75 4.61 5.47
C PHE A 249 -7.17 4.50 6.01
N ASP A 250 -7.99 3.72 5.31
CA ASP A 250 -9.35 3.35 5.67
C ASP A 250 -9.71 1.99 5.03
N GLU A 251 -10.98 1.61 4.97
CA GLU A 251 -11.42 0.34 4.39
C GLU A 251 -11.19 0.26 2.87
N SER A 252 -11.19 1.40 2.18
CA SER A 252 -10.95 1.50 0.73
C SER A 252 -9.49 1.76 0.37
N VAL A 253 -8.63 2.10 1.36
CA VAL A 253 -7.22 2.46 1.15
C VAL A 253 -6.34 1.83 2.23
N ALA A 254 -5.64 0.77 1.88
CA ALA A 254 -4.71 0.06 2.77
C ALA A 254 -3.50 -0.48 2.00
N PRO A 255 -2.34 -0.69 2.65
CA PRO A 255 -1.14 -1.17 1.98
C PRO A 255 -1.15 -2.70 1.79
N ILE A 256 -0.56 -3.18 0.69
CA ILE A 256 -0.24 -4.59 0.48
C ILE A 256 1.10 -4.95 1.12
N CYS A 257 1.28 -6.22 1.54
CA CYS A 257 2.56 -6.69 2.08
C CYS A 257 3.60 -6.96 0.99
N LEU A 258 4.87 -6.79 1.33
CA LEU A 258 6.00 -7.17 0.48
C LEU A 258 6.51 -8.57 0.84
N PRO A 259 6.94 -9.38 -0.15
CA PRO A 259 7.37 -10.77 0.04
C PRO A 259 8.83 -10.83 0.51
N PHE A 260 9.13 -10.34 1.71
CA PHE A 260 10.46 -10.52 2.29
C PHE A 260 10.75 -12.02 2.50
N LYS A 261 12.00 -12.42 2.30
CA LYS A 261 12.46 -13.79 2.51
C LYS A 261 12.16 -14.23 3.96
N ALA A 262 11.09 -14.97 4.14
CA ALA A 262 10.70 -15.54 5.42
C ALA A 262 10.67 -17.07 5.31
N ALA A 263 10.89 -17.75 6.42
CA ALA A 263 10.77 -19.22 6.51
C ALA A 263 9.36 -19.73 6.14
N SER A 264 8.36 -18.84 6.11
CA SER A 264 6.97 -19.15 5.75
C SER A 264 6.74 -19.46 4.28
N TRP A 265 7.68 -19.14 3.37
CA TRP A 265 7.54 -19.34 1.92
C TRP A 265 8.00 -20.73 1.44
N THR A 266 8.09 -21.74 2.32
CA THR A 266 8.64 -23.07 2.02
C THR A 266 7.90 -23.84 0.94
N ASN A 267 6.60 -23.56 0.73
CA ASN A 267 5.77 -24.23 -0.27
C ASN A 267 5.41 -23.33 -1.47
N TYR A 268 5.92 -22.10 -1.50
CA TYR A 268 5.63 -21.18 -2.59
C TYR A 268 6.44 -21.52 -3.85
N ASN A 269 5.73 -21.68 -4.96
CA ASN A 269 6.34 -21.91 -6.27
C ASN A 269 5.72 -20.97 -7.31
N PRO A 270 6.42 -19.90 -7.73
CA PRO A 270 5.89 -18.94 -8.68
C PRO A 270 5.57 -19.52 -10.07
N GLU A 271 5.99 -20.75 -10.36
CA GLU A 271 5.72 -21.43 -11.64
C GLU A 271 4.46 -22.31 -11.61
N SER A 272 3.75 -22.39 -10.48
CA SER A 272 2.55 -23.23 -10.36
C SER A 272 1.48 -22.67 -9.42
N ASP A 273 1.82 -21.69 -8.57
CA ASP A 273 0.88 -21.15 -7.60
C ASP A 273 -0.18 -20.26 -8.25
N TYR A 274 -1.29 -20.12 -7.53
CA TYR A 274 -2.36 -19.20 -7.92
C TYR A 274 -2.01 -17.78 -7.50
N PHE A 275 -2.30 -16.87 -8.40
CA PHE A 275 -2.20 -15.44 -8.21
C PHE A 275 -3.54 -14.77 -8.48
N TYR A 276 -3.64 -13.55 -8.02
CA TYR A 276 -4.79 -12.68 -8.23
C TYR A 276 -4.31 -11.34 -8.75
N GLU A 277 -5.12 -10.76 -9.62
CA GLU A 277 -4.88 -9.50 -10.25
C GLU A 277 -6.12 -8.63 -10.12
N SER A 278 -5.95 -7.32 -10.08
CA SER A 278 -7.06 -6.38 -10.07
C SER A 278 -6.69 -5.04 -10.68
N GLY A 279 -7.66 -4.37 -11.27
CA GLY A 279 -7.46 -3.08 -11.90
C GLY A 279 -8.63 -2.64 -12.76
N TRP A 280 -8.40 -1.60 -13.58
CA TRP A 280 -9.38 -0.98 -14.48
C TRP A 280 -9.01 -1.18 -15.96
N GLY A 281 -8.28 -2.22 -16.24
CA GLY A 281 -7.84 -2.58 -17.57
C GLY A 281 -9.01 -2.93 -18.51
N LYS A 282 -8.67 -3.16 -19.76
CA LYS A 282 -9.67 -3.59 -20.74
C LYS A 282 -10.20 -4.96 -20.38
N THR A 283 -11.51 -5.11 -20.43
CA THR A 283 -12.17 -6.41 -20.46
C THR A 283 -12.35 -6.88 -21.90
N PRO A 284 -12.55 -8.19 -22.15
CA PRO A 284 -12.73 -8.72 -23.51
C PRO A 284 -13.85 -8.04 -24.30
N ASP A 285 -14.88 -7.59 -23.62
CA ASP A 285 -16.08 -7.00 -24.22
C ASP A 285 -16.02 -5.48 -24.40
N ALA A 286 -14.94 -4.84 -23.90
CA ALA A 286 -14.81 -3.38 -23.93
C ALA A 286 -13.72 -2.92 -24.91
N THR A 287 -14.05 -2.00 -25.80
CA THR A 287 -13.09 -1.33 -26.69
C THR A 287 -12.19 -0.32 -25.94
N GLY A 288 -12.60 0.09 -24.73
CA GLY A 288 -11.86 0.94 -23.78
C GLY A 288 -11.44 0.18 -22.54
N GLY A 289 -10.94 0.83 -21.50
CA GLY A 289 -10.80 0.25 -20.17
C GLY A 289 -12.16 0.16 -19.47
N SER A 290 -12.22 -0.56 -18.36
CA SER A 290 -13.38 -0.54 -17.47
C SER A 290 -13.37 0.74 -16.64
N ASP A 291 -14.53 1.31 -16.40
CA ASP A 291 -14.68 2.38 -15.42
C ASP A 291 -14.67 1.82 -14.00
N SER A 292 -15.16 0.61 -13.81
CA SER A 292 -15.18 -0.07 -12.51
C SER A 292 -14.02 -1.06 -12.37
N LYS A 293 -13.57 -1.28 -11.13
CA LYS A 293 -12.45 -2.19 -10.79
C LYS A 293 -12.85 -3.65 -10.96
N TRP A 294 -12.05 -4.42 -11.68
CA TRP A 294 -12.18 -5.86 -11.92
C TRP A 294 -11.14 -6.67 -11.15
N ASN A 295 -11.43 -7.94 -10.93
CA ASN A 295 -10.50 -8.91 -10.39
C ASN A 295 -10.54 -10.22 -11.18
N TYR A 296 -9.43 -10.95 -11.21
CA TYR A 296 -9.36 -12.29 -11.82
C TYR A 296 -8.20 -13.09 -11.22
N ALA A 297 -8.31 -14.41 -11.39
CA ALA A 297 -7.29 -15.34 -10.93
C ALA A 297 -6.38 -15.75 -12.10
N SER A 298 -5.09 -15.84 -11.80
CA SER A 298 -4.05 -16.33 -12.69
C SER A 298 -3.32 -17.50 -12.06
N VAL A 299 -2.65 -18.32 -12.86
CA VAL A 299 -1.79 -19.39 -12.41
C VAL A 299 -0.38 -19.20 -12.97
N GLY A 300 0.60 -19.44 -12.12
CA GLY A 300 2.00 -19.39 -12.52
C GLY A 300 2.32 -20.38 -13.61
N VAL A 301 3.21 -20.01 -14.51
CA VAL A 301 3.76 -20.90 -15.55
C VAL A 301 5.27 -20.83 -15.53
N SER A 302 5.93 -21.90 -15.98
CA SER A 302 7.38 -21.95 -15.98
C SER A 302 7.98 -20.86 -16.87
N ARG A 303 9.11 -20.31 -16.45
CA ARG A 303 9.89 -19.37 -17.26
C ARG A 303 10.26 -19.93 -18.63
N ALA A 304 10.42 -21.24 -18.75
CA ALA A 304 10.66 -21.91 -20.02
C ALA A 304 9.49 -21.70 -21.01
N VAL A 305 8.25 -21.90 -20.54
CA VAL A 305 7.04 -21.63 -21.33
C VAL A 305 6.96 -20.16 -21.70
N CYS A 306 7.22 -19.29 -20.76
CA CYS A 306 7.17 -17.85 -20.99
C CYS A 306 8.18 -17.38 -22.06
N ARG A 307 9.42 -17.91 -22.04
CA ARG A 307 10.45 -17.63 -23.06
C ARG A 307 10.02 -18.03 -24.48
N THR A 308 9.23 -19.07 -24.64
CA THR A 308 8.70 -19.45 -25.97
C THR A 308 7.71 -18.42 -26.51
N GLN A 309 6.96 -17.78 -25.63
CA GLN A 309 5.97 -16.76 -26.00
C GLN A 309 6.61 -15.37 -26.18
N TYR A 310 7.72 -15.10 -25.49
CA TYR A 310 8.46 -13.83 -25.51
C TYR A 310 9.93 -14.06 -25.89
N PRO A 311 10.23 -14.52 -27.13
CA PRO A 311 11.58 -14.94 -27.51
C PRO A 311 12.61 -13.79 -27.49
N HIS A 312 12.14 -12.56 -27.49
CA HIS A 312 12.99 -11.36 -27.44
C HIS A 312 13.10 -10.76 -26.03
N ALA A 313 12.38 -11.30 -25.05
CA ALA A 313 12.46 -10.83 -23.67
C ALA A 313 13.49 -11.65 -22.87
N SER A 314 14.30 -10.97 -22.04
CA SER A 314 15.16 -11.64 -21.07
C SER A 314 14.34 -12.02 -19.84
N ILE A 315 13.94 -13.29 -19.75
CA ILE A 315 13.14 -13.81 -18.66
C ILE A 315 14.02 -14.69 -17.78
N ASP A 316 14.24 -14.25 -16.53
CA ASP A 316 15.09 -14.87 -15.53
C ASP A 316 14.43 -14.89 -14.14
N GLU A 317 15.21 -14.96 -13.06
CA GLU A 317 14.69 -14.98 -11.67
C GLU A 317 14.03 -13.65 -11.26
N GLU A 318 14.36 -12.56 -11.94
CA GLU A 318 13.70 -11.26 -11.71
C GLU A 318 12.28 -11.21 -12.29
N ASN A 319 11.78 -12.32 -12.88
CA ASN A 319 10.46 -12.39 -13.51
C ASN A 319 9.60 -13.51 -12.95
N ILE A 320 8.30 -13.24 -12.86
CA ILE A 320 7.22 -14.20 -12.71
C ILE A 320 6.42 -14.22 -14.01
N CYS A 321 6.02 -15.39 -14.45
CA CYS A 321 5.09 -15.56 -15.55
C CYS A 321 3.79 -16.16 -15.04
N ALA A 322 2.68 -15.54 -15.36
CA ALA A 322 1.36 -16.07 -15.00
C ALA A 322 0.38 -15.90 -16.16
N LYS A 323 -0.59 -16.79 -16.24
CA LYS A 323 -1.67 -16.75 -17.22
C LYS A 323 -3.02 -16.82 -16.52
N PRO A 324 -4.06 -16.19 -17.07
CA PRO A 324 -5.40 -16.28 -16.51
C PRO A 324 -5.88 -17.73 -16.40
N VAL A 325 -6.59 -18.03 -15.31
CA VAL A 325 -7.23 -19.34 -15.12
C VAL A 325 -8.43 -19.53 -16.06
N ARG A 326 -9.08 -18.43 -16.43
CA ARG A 326 -10.18 -18.38 -17.39
C ARG A 326 -9.83 -17.40 -18.51
N ASP A 327 -10.58 -17.44 -19.61
CA ASP A 327 -10.40 -16.60 -20.82
C ASP A 327 -10.70 -15.09 -20.57
N GLN A 328 -10.36 -14.59 -19.41
CA GLN A 328 -10.56 -13.20 -19.04
C GLN A 328 -9.20 -12.52 -18.94
N HIS A 329 -9.01 -11.44 -19.67
CA HIS A 329 -7.77 -10.69 -19.70
C HIS A 329 -8.01 -9.24 -19.32
N THR A 330 -7.20 -8.73 -18.43
CA THR A 330 -7.02 -7.28 -18.29
C THR A 330 -5.83 -6.85 -19.12
N CYS A 331 -5.83 -5.62 -19.55
CA CYS A 331 -4.86 -5.14 -20.50
C CYS A 331 -4.42 -3.71 -20.20
N ARG A 332 -3.31 -3.32 -20.77
CA ARG A 332 -2.66 -2.01 -20.86
C ARG A 332 -2.81 -1.02 -19.69
N ARG A 333 -4.01 -0.80 -19.13
CA ARG A 333 -4.19 0.10 -17.98
C ARG A 333 -3.72 -0.51 -16.66
N ASP A 334 -3.56 -1.84 -16.63
CA ASP A 334 -3.05 -2.55 -15.46
C ASP A 334 -1.53 -2.73 -15.49
N THR A 335 -0.84 -2.24 -16.52
CA THR A 335 0.63 -2.17 -16.52
C THR A 335 1.08 -1.44 -15.25
N GLY A 336 1.97 -2.05 -14.48
CA GLY A 336 2.37 -1.56 -13.16
C GLY A 336 1.46 -2.01 -12.01
N GLY A 337 0.31 -2.60 -12.31
CA GLY A 337 -0.62 -3.16 -11.33
C GLY A 337 -0.11 -4.44 -10.66
N PRO A 338 -0.79 -4.89 -9.60
CA PRO A 338 -0.33 -5.98 -8.77
C PRO A 338 -0.60 -7.38 -9.34
N LEU A 339 0.37 -8.28 -9.20
CA LEU A 339 0.18 -9.72 -9.15
C LEU A 339 0.27 -10.14 -7.68
N MET A 340 -0.81 -10.63 -7.11
CA MET A 340 -0.98 -10.84 -5.68
C MET A 340 -1.10 -12.31 -5.33
N HIS A 341 -0.63 -12.68 -4.14
CA HIS A 341 -0.80 -14.01 -3.57
C HIS A 341 -1.38 -13.90 -2.16
N PHE A 342 -2.44 -14.67 -1.89
CA PHE A 342 -3.01 -14.78 -0.55
C PHE A 342 -2.30 -15.89 0.21
N HIS A 343 -1.59 -15.54 1.28
CA HIS A 343 -0.76 -16.46 2.01
C HIS A 343 -1.46 -17.08 3.24
N THR A 344 -0.86 -18.11 3.80
CA THR A 344 -1.41 -18.89 4.95
C THR A 344 -1.51 -18.12 6.26
N ASP A 345 -0.85 -16.96 6.37
CA ASP A 345 -0.98 -16.01 7.49
C ASP A 345 -2.18 -15.05 7.36
N ASN A 346 -3.04 -15.30 6.37
CA ASN A 346 -4.22 -14.49 6.03
C ASN A 346 -3.91 -13.05 5.56
N ALA A 347 -2.76 -12.84 4.96
CA ALA A 347 -2.38 -11.57 4.35
C ALA A 347 -2.15 -11.70 2.84
N TRP A 348 -2.39 -10.60 2.12
CA TRP A 348 -2.10 -10.47 0.71
C TRP A 348 -0.69 -9.92 0.50
N TYR A 349 0.04 -10.51 -0.43
CA TYR A 349 1.40 -10.15 -0.78
C TYR A 349 1.53 -9.74 -2.24
N LEU A 350 2.29 -8.67 -2.49
CA LEU A 350 2.66 -8.21 -3.81
C LEU A 350 3.80 -9.08 -4.34
N MET A 351 3.48 -10.06 -5.15
CA MET A 351 4.48 -10.98 -5.70
C MET A 351 5.10 -10.47 -7.00
N GLY A 352 4.29 -9.77 -7.79
CA GLY A 352 4.73 -9.25 -9.08
C GLY A 352 4.14 -7.91 -9.43
N VAL A 353 4.81 -7.20 -10.34
CA VAL A 353 4.36 -5.95 -10.96
C VAL A 353 4.18 -6.19 -12.45
N ALA A 354 2.99 -5.93 -12.99
CA ALA A 354 2.67 -6.16 -14.38
C ALA A 354 3.60 -5.36 -15.31
N SER A 355 4.35 -6.08 -16.16
CA SER A 355 5.41 -5.55 -17.01
C SER A 355 5.09 -5.76 -18.49
N ILE A 356 5.25 -6.96 -19.03
CA ILE A 356 5.04 -7.25 -20.45
C ILE A 356 3.76 -8.07 -20.60
N GLN A 357 2.86 -7.54 -21.40
CA GLN A 357 1.62 -8.22 -21.78
C GLN A 357 1.47 -8.10 -23.29
N LYS A 358 1.01 -9.16 -23.93
CA LYS A 358 0.58 -9.10 -25.31
C LYS A 358 -0.76 -8.36 -25.44
N GLU A 359 -1.21 -8.14 -26.66
CA GLU A 359 -2.49 -7.47 -26.89
C GLU A 359 -3.64 -8.24 -26.22
N CYS A 360 -4.59 -7.47 -25.73
CA CYS A 360 -5.79 -7.97 -25.10
C CYS A 360 -6.55 -8.94 -25.99
N ALA A 361 -7.09 -9.99 -25.40
CA ALA A 361 -7.95 -10.99 -26.05
C ALA A 361 -7.26 -12.21 -26.69
N ILE A 362 -5.96 -12.42 -26.52
CA ILE A 362 -5.36 -13.70 -26.88
C ILE A 362 -5.42 -14.62 -25.65
N THR A 363 -6.38 -15.53 -25.67
CA THR A 363 -6.65 -16.46 -24.57
C THR A 363 -5.47 -17.41 -24.33
N GLY A 364 -5.13 -17.60 -23.03
CA GLY A 364 -4.16 -18.61 -22.60
C GLY A 364 -2.68 -18.21 -22.72
N GLU A 365 -2.35 -17.02 -23.23
CA GLU A 365 -0.96 -16.54 -23.22
C GLU A 365 -0.56 -15.98 -21.84
N PRO A 366 0.65 -16.31 -21.35
CA PRO A 366 1.13 -15.75 -20.10
C PRO A 366 1.53 -14.28 -20.27
N ALA A 367 1.35 -13.50 -19.19
CA ALA A 367 1.99 -12.20 -19.02
C ALA A 367 3.27 -12.33 -18.20
N VAL A 368 4.15 -11.33 -18.31
CA VAL A 368 5.41 -11.24 -17.55
C VAL A 368 5.29 -10.14 -16.51
N TYR A 369 5.65 -10.49 -15.30
CA TYR A 369 5.65 -9.59 -14.14
C TYR A 369 7.07 -9.47 -13.59
N THR A 370 7.43 -8.29 -13.11
CA THR A 370 8.66 -8.12 -12.34
C THR A 370 8.48 -8.79 -10.98
N ASN A 371 9.37 -9.72 -10.63
CA ASN A 371 9.33 -10.46 -9.37
C ASN A 371 9.72 -9.57 -8.20
N VAL A 372 8.76 -9.14 -7.39
CA VAL A 372 9.01 -8.21 -6.27
C VAL A 372 9.95 -8.79 -5.23
N ALA A 373 9.94 -10.11 -5.01
CA ALA A 373 10.83 -10.78 -4.05
C ALA A 373 12.33 -10.60 -4.41
N ALA A 374 12.64 -10.42 -5.69
CA ALA A 374 14.01 -10.14 -6.16
C ALA A 374 14.46 -8.70 -5.87
N PHE A 375 13.53 -7.79 -5.56
CA PHE A 375 13.78 -6.36 -5.39
C PHE A 375 13.50 -5.84 -3.98
N THR A 376 13.20 -6.70 -3.01
CA THR A 376 12.87 -6.27 -1.64
C THR A 376 13.98 -5.45 -1.00
N ASP A 377 15.24 -5.84 -1.19
CA ASP A 377 16.38 -5.10 -0.66
C ASP A 377 16.51 -3.73 -1.35
N TRP A 378 16.38 -3.70 -2.69
CA TRP A 378 16.40 -2.44 -3.44
C TRP A 378 15.25 -1.50 -3.02
N ILE A 379 14.06 -2.04 -2.76
CA ILE A 379 12.92 -1.25 -2.28
C ILE A 379 13.28 -0.61 -0.93
N VAL A 380 13.75 -1.41 0.03
CA VAL A 380 14.14 -0.94 1.37
C VAL A 380 15.22 0.12 1.30
N ASP A 381 16.26 -0.11 0.49
CA ASP A 381 17.39 0.82 0.35
C ASP A 381 16.97 2.20 -0.19
N ASN A 382 15.86 2.27 -0.93
CA ASN A 382 15.32 3.49 -1.52
C ASN A 382 14.16 4.10 -0.74
N LEU A 383 13.80 3.55 0.44
CA LEU A 383 12.85 4.20 1.34
C LEU A 383 13.51 5.37 2.06
N GLU A 384 12.73 6.44 2.22
CA GLU A 384 13.09 7.65 2.97
C GLU A 384 11.92 8.01 3.92
N PRO A 385 12.17 8.65 5.05
CA PRO A 385 11.15 9.08 6.01
C PRO A 385 10.09 10.01 5.42
#